data_2569012a9ed7e73bac734cc75f85fc58
#
_entry.id   2569012a9ed7e73bac734cc75f85fc58
#
_cell.length_a   1.000
_cell.length_b   1.000
_cell.length_c   1.000
_cell.angle_alpha   90.00
_cell.angle_beta   90.00
_cell.angle_gamma   90.00
#
_symmetry.space_group_name_H-M   'P 1'
#
loop_
_entity.id
_entity.type
_entity.pdbx_description
1 polymer ?
#
loop_
_entity_poly.entity_id
_entity_poly.type
_entity_poly.pdbx_seq_one_letter_code
_entity_poly.pdbx_strand_id
1 'polypeptide(L)'
;EISRGDWSSDVCSSDLCLNGMPIQKDLSKTLDKTILIQNDANCFALAETLLGSVKDQHPNAKNVFGIIMGTGVGGGVIIDGKTVYGSQGIGGEWGHTIVTDSGDECYCGKRGCVESVISGRALQIYYDKISGKKLKFEEIYALKDTDKHAKETFKRLITHFGKGLSNVVNIIDPEVIVLGGGLSNIDELYTEGYNELKKYVFNPTFSTPILRPKLGDSAGVYGAALL
;
A
#
# COMPACT_ATOMS: atom_id res chain seq x y z
N GLU A 1 10.77 -7.27 -24.08
CA GLU A 1 11.78 -7.05 -23.02
C GLU A 1 11.46 -5.72 -22.34
N ILE A 2 10.93 -5.77 -21.13
CA ILE A 2 10.80 -4.58 -20.28
C ILE A 2 12.21 -4.30 -19.77
N SER A 3 12.88 -3.28 -20.33
CA SER A 3 14.18 -2.86 -19.83
C SER A 3 14.00 -2.40 -18.38
N ARG A 4 14.59 -3.13 -17.45
CA ARG A 4 14.66 -2.79 -16.02
C ARG A 4 15.64 -1.64 -15.79
N GLY A 5 15.32 -0.46 -16.31
CA GLY A 5 16.16 0.71 -16.18
C GLY A 5 15.34 1.90 -15.70
N ASP A 6 15.73 2.47 -14.57
CA ASP A 6 15.26 3.72 -14.01
C ASP A 6 13.76 3.75 -13.62
N TRP A 7 13.44 3.12 -12.48
CA TRP A 7 12.12 3.12 -11.84
C TRP A 7 11.85 4.43 -11.07
N SER A 8 12.34 5.55 -11.56
CA SER A 8 12.09 6.85 -10.94
C SER A 8 10.64 7.35 -11.12
N SER A 9 9.77 6.53 -11.69
CA SER A 9 8.34 6.81 -11.77
C SER A 9 7.55 5.53 -11.55
N ASP A 10 6.69 5.50 -10.54
CA ASP A 10 5.63 4.51 -10.44
C ASP A 10 4.75 4.60 -11.67
N VAL A 11 4.87 3.60 -12.52
CA VAL A 11 4.11 3.58 -13.78
C VAL A 11 2.72 3.04 -13.48
N CYS A 12 1.79 3.94 -13.25
CA CYS A 12 0.38 3.62 -13.47
C CYS A 12 0.21 3.14 -14.92
N SER A 13 -0.69 2.20 -15.18
CA SER A 13 -0.95 1.70 -16.55
C SER A 13 -1.33 2.80 -17.55
N SER A 14 -1.74 3.99 -17.07
CA SER A 14 -1.96 5.21 -17.84
C SER A 14 -0.66 5.93 -18.24
N ASP A 15 0.47 5.65 -17.58
CA ASP A 15 1.71 6.42 -17.69
C ASP A 15 2.83 5.65 -18.42
N LEU A 16 2.47 4.59 -19.15
CA LEU A 16 3.41 3.77 -19.91
C LEU A 16 4.28 4.58 -20.90
N CYS A 17 3.80 5.74 -21.35
CA CYS A 17 4.58 6.66 -22.19
C CYS A 17 5.77 7.30 -21.45
N LEU A 18 5.78 7.29 -20.12
CA LEU A 18 6.84 7.84 -19.28
C LEU A 18 7.88 6.79 -18.89
N ASN A 19 7.58 5.51 -19.16
CA ASN A 19 8.45 4.42 -18.77
C ASN A 19 9.80 4.51 -19.51
N GLY A 20 10.89 4.53 -18.73
CA GLY A 20 12.25 4.71 -19.26
C GLY A 20 12.62 6.16 -19.66
N MET A 21 11.71 7.12 -19.44
CA MET A 21 12.00 8.54 -19.68
C MET A 21 12.67 9.18 -18.46
N PRO A 22 13.70 10.04 -18.64
CA PRO A 22 14.41 10.67 -17.53
C PRO A 22 13.63 11.89 -16.99
N ILE A 23 12.40 11.67 -16.47
CA ILE A 23 11.44 12.72 -16.10
C ILE A 23 12.05 13.73 -15.13
N GLN A 24 12.77 13.27 -14.09
CA GLN A 24 13.41 14.15 -13.12
C GLN A 24 14.40 15.12 -13.78
N LYS A 25 15.22 14.58 -14.70
CA LYS A 25 16.22 15.38 -15.43
C LYS A 25 15.56 16.37 -16.37
N ASP A 26 14.53 15.95 -17.08
CA ASP A 26 13.82 16.78 -18.07
C ASP A 26 13.06 17.91 -17.37
N LEU A 27 12.36 17.61 -16.27
CA LEU A 27 11.70 18.62 -15.45
C LEU A 27 12.71 19.59 -14.81
N SER A 28 13.81 19.08 -14.25
CA SER A 28 14.85 19.93 -13.66
C SER A 28 15.45 20.90 -14.68
N LYS A 29 15.70 20.41 -15.90
CA LYS A 29 16.22 21.26 -17.01
C LYS A 29 15.19 22.29 -17.48
N THR A 30 13.93 21.88 -17.63
CA THR A 30 12.86 22.76 -18.14
C THR A 30 12.52 23.88 -17.16
N LEU A 31 12.53 23.57 -15.87
CA LEU A 31 12.14 24.50 -14.80
C LEU A 31 13.34 25.26 -14.21
N ASP A 32 14.57 24.90 -14.62
CA ASP A 32 15.82 25.40 -14.04
C ASP A 32 15.83 25.30 -12.50
N LYS A 33 15.41 24.15 -12.00
CA LYS A 33 15.30 23.84 -10.55
C LYS A 33 15.68 22.40 -10.28
N THR A 34 16.18 22.16 -9.08
CA THR A 34 16.30 20.78 -8.56
C THR A 34 14.91 20.21 -8.33
N ILE A 35 14.57 19.14 -9.01
CA ILE A 35 13.32 18.38 -8.82
C ILE A 35 13.64 17.09 -8.10
N LEU A 36 12.90 16.81 -7.03
CA LEU A 36 12.92 15.52 -6.35
C LEU A 36 11.66 14.74 -6.77
N ILE A 37 11.84 13.45 -7.02
CA ILE A 37 10.73 12.53 -7.35
C ILE A 37 10.73 11.41 -6.32
N GLN A 38 9.55 11.07 -5.83
CA GLN A 38 9.36 9.97 -4.90
C GLN A 38 8.04 9.27 -5.20
N ASN A 39 7.98 7.99 -4.85
CA ASN A 39 6.77 7.18 -4.89
C ASN A 39 5.67 7.80 -4.01
N ASP A 40 4.40 7.72 -4.43
CA ASP A 40 3.25 8.32 -3.74
C ASP A 40 3.03 7.73 -2.35
N ALA A 41 3.22 6.41 -2.17
CA ALA A 41 3.10 5.76 -0.87
C ALA A 41 4.24 6.17 0.10
N ASN A 42 5.45 6.44 -0.41
CA ASN A 42 6.52 7.02 0.39
C ASN A 42 6.19 8.45 0.81
N CYS A 43 5.62 9.27 -0.12
CA CYS A 43 5.14 10.61 0.21
C CYS A 43 4.02 10.56 1.25
N PHE A 44 3.06 9.65 1.11
CA PHE A 44 2.00 9.42 2.11
C PHE A 44 2.58 9.08 3.49
N ALA A 45 3.48 8.08 3.54
CA ALA A 45 4.11 7.66 4.79
C ALA A 45 4.87 8.81 5.47
N LEU A 46 5.61 9.62 4.69
CA LEU A 46 6.34 10.77 5.19
C LEU A 46 5.39 11.83 5.74
N ALA A 47 4.33 12.16 5.01
CA ALA A 47 3.34 13.16 5.44
C ALA A 47 2.64 12.75 6.73
N GLU A 48 2.14 11.52 6.82
CA GLU A 48 1.49 11.03 8.05
C GLU A 48 2.46 10.95 9.23
N THR A 49 3.74 10.68 8.97
CA THR A 49 4.80 10.66 9.99
C THR A 49 5.11 12.06 10.53
N LEU A 50 5.15 13.08 9.67
CA LEU A 50 5.61 14.42 10.06
C LEU A 50 4.47 15.40 10.37
N LEU A 51 3.28 15.20 9.79
CA LEU A 51 2.15 16.14 9.87
C LEU A 51 0.82 15.48 10.27
N GLY A 52 0.72 14.15 10.14
CA GLY A 52 -0.54 13.43 10.26
C GLY A 52 -0.71 12.66 11.56
N SER A 53 -1.41 11.53 11.48
CA SER A 53 -1.81 10.72 12.64
C SER A 53 -0.64 10.16 13.43
N VAL A 54 0.46 9.82 12.75
CA VAL A 54 1.67 9.32 13.41
C VAL A 54 2.29 10.45 14.26
N LYS A 55 2.40 11.66 13.71
CA LYS A 55 2.89 12.82 14.45
C LYS A 55 2.08 13.10 15.71
N ASP A 56 0.76 13.01 15.61
CA ASP A 56 -0.14 13.34 16.73
C ASP A 56 -0.09 12.28 17.85
N GLN A 57 -0.04 11.00 17.49
CA GLN A 57 -0.20 9.90 18.44
C GLN A 57 1.13 9.26 18.86
N HIS A 58 2.13 9.28 17.99
CA HIS A 58 3.47 8.69 18.20
C HIS A 58 4.57 9.65 17.73
N PRO A 59 4.70 10.85 18.32
CA PRO A 59 5.58 11.92 17.82
C PRO A 59 7.06 11.58 17.79
N ASN A 60 7.47 10.52 18.49
CA ASN A 60 8.86 10.05 18.55
C ASN A 60 9.11 8.83 17.65
N ALA A 61 8.10 8.30 16.97
CA ALA A 61 8.26 7.17 16.07
C ALA A 61 9.20 7.53 14.91
N LYS A 62 10.18 6.69 14.67
CA LYS A 62 11.21 6.84 13.63
C LYS A 62 11.04 5.82 12.51
N ASN A 63 10.50 4.66 12.84
CA ASN A 63 10.30 3.56 11.91
C ASN A 63 8.79 3.38 11.68
N VAL A 64 8.33 3.77 10.50
CA VAL A 64 6.90 3.78 10.15
C VAL A 64 6.70 3.05 8.82
N PHE A 65 5.65 2.25 8.75
CA PHE A 65 5.19 1.68 7.50
C PHE A 65 3.85 2.30 7.10
N GLY A 66 3.84 3.06 6.01
CA GLY A 66 2.63 3.62 5.41
C GLY A 66 2.10 2.69 4.32
N ILE A 67 0.79 2.50 4.29
CA ILE A 67 0.10 1.67 3.28
C ILE A 67 -0.97 2.51 2.61
N ILE A 68 -1.00 2.53 1.29
CA ILE A 68 -2.12 3.04 0.53
C ILE A 68 -2.87 1.85 -0.08
N MET A 69 -4.15 1.70 0.27
CA MET A 69 -5.03 0.66 -0.27
C MET A 69 -6.26 1.29 -0.90
N GLY A 70 -6.37 1.17 -2.22
CA GLY A 70 -7.47 1.69 -3.02
C GLY A 70 -7.68 0.83 -4.27
N THR A 71 -7.63 1.43 -5.45
CA THR A 71 -7.64 0.72 -6.74
C THR A 71 -6.42 -0.21 -6.86
N GLY A 72 -5.27 0.22 -6.35
CA GLY A 72 -4.04 -0.55 -6.17
C GLY A 72 -3.65 -0.67 -4.71
N VAL A 73 -2.43 -1.19 -4.45
CA VAL A 73 -1.82 -1.27 -3.12
C VAL A 73 -0.36 -0.83 -3.20
N GLY A 74 -0.03 0.24 -2.49
CA GLY A 74 1.34 0.73 -2.34
C GLY A 74 1.81 0.67 -0.88
N GLY A 75 3.13 0.68 -0.69
CA GLY A 75 3.76 0.76 0.62
C GLY A 75 4.86 1.80 0.65
N GLY A 76 4.97 2.54 1.76
CA GLY A 76 6.03 3.50 2.03
C GLY A 76 6.75 3.17 3.32
N VAL A 77 8.07 3.20 3.28
CA VAL A 77 8.93 2.85 4.43
C VAL A 77 9.65 4.09 4.93
N ILE A 78 9.50 4.36 6.22
CA ILE A 78 10.27 5.38 6.94
C ILE A 78 11.20 4.66 7.93
N ILE A 79 12.50 4.93 7.85
CA ILE A 79 13.51 4.46 8.79
C ILE A 79 14.31 5.65 9.29
N ASP A 80 14.47 5.76 10.59
CA ASP A 80 15.12 6.92 11.25
C ASP A 80 14.54 8.28 10.80
N GLY A 81 13.20 8.30 10.55
CA GLY A 81 12.47 9.49 10.12
C GLY A 81 12.68 9.88 8.66
N LYS A 82 13.28 9.02 7.83
CA LYS A 82 13.56 9.25 6.42
C LYS A 82 12.90 8.21 5.54
N THR A 83 12.45 8.60 4.37
CA THR A 83 11.93 7.67 3.36
C THR A 83 13.03 6.73 2.86
N VAL A 84 12.71 5.44 2.74
CA VAL A 84 13.58 4.44 2.13
C VAL A 84 13.30 4.38 0.64
N TYR A 85 14.15 5.03 -0.14
CA TYR A 85 14.08 4.94 -1.61
C TYR A 85 14.54 3.59 -2.14
N GLY A 86 15.57 3.01 -1.51
CA GLY A 86 16.23 1.79 -1.99
C GLY A 86 17.23 2.08 -3.13
N SER A 87 18.10 1.11 -3.39
CA SER A 87 19.17 1.25 -4.41
C SER A 87 18.64 1.28 -5.86
N GLN A 88 17.42 0.80 -6.07
CA GLN A 88 16.76 0.72 -7.38
C GLN A 88 15.43 1.49 -7.41
N GLY A 89 15.14 2.34 -6.41
CA GLY A 89 13.90 3.09 -6.32
C GLY A 89 12.65 2.26 -5.98
N ILE A 90 12.81 1.01 -5.53
CA ILE A 90 11.70 0.10 -5.22
C ILE A 90 11.50 -0.16 -3.72
N GLY A 91 12.06 0.72 -2.86
CA GLY A 91 11.86 0.63 -1.42
C GLY A 91 10.39 0.85 -1.08
N GLY A 92 9.75 -0.14 -0.46
CA GLY A 92 8.33 -0.07 -0.12
C GLY A 92 7.36 -0.74 -1.09
N GLU A 93 7.82 -1.34 -2.20
CA GLU A 93 6.99 -2.04 -3.19
C GLU A 93 6.30 -3.32 -2.63
N TRP A 94 5.68 -3.16 -1.46
CA TRP A 94 4.97 -4.22 -0.75
C TRP A 94 3.81 -4.80 -1.56
N GLY A 95 3.11 -3.97 -2.33
CA GLY A 95 2.02 -4.39 -3.20
C GLY A 95 2.42 -5.49 -4.19
N HIS A 96 3.71 -5.59 -4.53
CA HIS A 96 4.26 -6.58 -5.47
C HIS A 96 4.98 -7.75 -4.79
N THR A 97 4.87 -7.90 -3.47
CA THR A 97 5.28 -9.13 -2.77
C THR A 97 4.23 -10.23 -2.94
N ILE A 98 4.67 -11.47 -3.13
CA ILE A 98 3.76 -12.61 -3.32
C ILE A 98 3.21 -13.02 -1.95
N VAL A 99 1.87 -13.08 -1.84
CA VAL A 99 1.15 -13.47 -0.61
C VAL A 99 0.41 -14.80 -0.76
N THR A 100 0.26 -15.27 -2.00
CA THR A 100 -0.36 -16.57 -2.31
C THR A 100 0.09 -17.10 -3.67
N ASP A 101 0.27 -18.40 -3.80
CA ASP A 101 0.65 -19.05 -5.07
C ASP A 101 -0.54 -19.16 -6.03
N SER A 102 -1.78 -19.15 -5.51
CA SER A 102 -3.02 -19.31 -6.27
C SER A 102 -3.67 -17.99 -6.69
N GLY A 103 -2.95 -16.86 -6.59
CA GLY A 103 -3.47 -15.52 -6.91
C GLY A 103 -3.61 -15.25 -8.41
N ASP A 104 -4.32 -14.17 -8.73
CA ASP A 104 -4.45 -13.67 -10.10
C ASP A 104 -3.13 -13.06 -10.60
N GLU A 105 -3.04 -12.86 -11.92
CA GLU A 105 -1.87 -12.23 -12.55
C GLU A 105 -1.77 -10.76 -12.12
N CYS A 106 -0.54 -10.33 -11.85
CA CYS A 106 -0.20 -8.95 -11.58
C CYS A 106 0.46 -8.33 -12.81
N TYR A 107 0.24 -7.05 -13.04
CA TYR A 107 0.88 -6.34 -14.17
C TYR A 107 2.43 -6.35 -14.08
N CYS A 108 3.00 -6.57 -12.90
CA CYS A 108 4.44 -6.75 -12.73
C CYS A 108 4.98 -8.09 -13.28
N GLY A 109 4.14 -8.92 -13.90
CA GLY A 109 4.49 -10.20 -14.50
C GLY A 109 4.52 -11.39 -13.53
N LYS A 110 4.20 -11.17 -12.24
CA LYS A 110 4.09 -12.23 -11.22
C LYS A 110 2.63 -12.60 -10.99
N ARG A 111 2.40 -13.63 -10.16
CA ARG A 111 1.07 -14.03 -9.68
C ARG A 111 1.00 -13.93 -8.17
N GLY A 112 -0.20 -13.61 -7.66
CA GLY A 112 -0.46 -13.62 -6.22
C GLY A 112 0.22 -12.49 -5.44
N CYS A 113 0.56 -11.39 -6.11
CA CYS A 113 1.01 -10.17 -5.44
C CYS A 113 -0.07 -9.65 -4.50
N VAL A 114 0.31 -9.02 -3.41
CA VAL A 114 -0.61 -8.39 -2.45
C VAL A 114 -1.65 -7.54 -3.19
N GLU A 115 -1.23 -6.68 -4.10
CA GLU A 115 -2.13 -5.84 -4.89
C GLU A 115 -3.13 -6.64 -5.71
N SER A 116 -2.69 -7.69 -6.44
CA SER A 116 -3.59 -8.53 -7.25
C SER A 116 -4.53 -9.42 -6.42
N VAL A 117 -4.37 -9.40 -5.10
CA VAL A 117 -5.18 -10.20 -4.16
C VAL A 117 -6.12 -9.36 -3.32
N ILE A 118 -5.69 -8.19 -2.80
CA ILE A 118 -6.45 -7.41 -1.83
C ILE A 118 -6.72 -5.96 -2.20
N SER A 119 -6.29 -5.47 -3.37
CA SER A 119 -6.73 -4.15 -3.82
C SER A 119 -8.24 -4.13 -4.07
N GLY A 120 -8.87 -2.96 -4.02
CA GLY A 120 -10.29 -2.82 -4.30
C GLY A 120 -10.68 -3.40 -5.66
N ARG A 121 -9.85 -3.15 -6.69
CA ARG A 121 -10.02 -3.75 -8.02
C ARG A 121 -9.90 -5.28 -8.00
N ALA A 122 -8.90 -5.82 -7.32
CA ALA A 122 -8.70 -7.27 -7.24
C ALA A 122 -9.88 -7.96 -6.53
N LEU A 123 -10.41 -7.35 -5.48
CA LEU A 123 -11.57 -7.87 -4.75
C LEU A 123 -12.85 -7.85 -5.61
N GLN A 124 -13.04 -6.82 -6.43
CA GLN A 124 -14.15 -6.76 -7.40
C GLN A 124 -14.04 -7.89 -8.43
N ILE A 125 -12.86 -8.08 -9.01
CA ILE A 125 -12.60 -9.17 -9.99
C ILE A 125 -12.83 -10.53 -9.34
N TYR A 126 -12.36 -10.73 -8.12
CA TYR A 126 -12.57 -11.98 -7.39
C TYR A 126 -14.06 -12.25 -7.13
N TYR A 127 -14.80 -11.24 -6.66
CA TYR A 127 -16.24 -11.36 -6.45
C TYR A 127 -17.00 -11.68 -7.74
N ASP A 128 -16.71 -10.98 -8.84
CA ASP A 128 -17.29 -11.28 -10.17
C ASP A 128 -17.05 -12.75 -10.55
N LYS A 129 -15.82 -13.22 -10.40
CA LYS A 129 -15.42 -14.60 -10.74
C LYS A 129 -16.20 -15.67 -9.96
N ILE A 130 -16.45 -15.44 -8.66
CA ILE A 130 -17.12 -16.45 -7.81
C ILE A 130 -18.64 -16.31 -7.75
N SER A 131 -19.18 -15.10 -8.02
CA SER A 131 -20.62 -14.81 -7.94
C SER A 131 -21.31 -14.70 -9.30
N GLY A 132 -20.55 -14.41 -10.37
CA GLY A 132 -21.07 -14.03 -11.68
C GLY A 132 -21.68 -12.63 -11.72
N LYS A 133 -21.49 -11.79 -10.69
CA LYS A 133 -22.07 -10.44 -10.57
C LYS A 133 -20.99 -9.39 -10.53
N LYS A 134 -21.15 -8.31 -11.28
CA LYS A 134 -20.25 -7.15 -11.29
C LYS A 134 -20.76 -6.09 -10.33
N LEU A 135 -20.07 -5.93 -9.19
CA LEU A 135 -20.36 -4.92 -8.19
C LEU A 135 -19.10 -4.11 -7.88
N LYS A 136 -19.26 -2.86 -7.44
CA LYS A 136 -18.18 -2.07 -6.86
C LYS A 136 -17.83 -2.62 -5.46
N PHE A 137 -16.62 -2.35 -4.99
CA PHE A 137 -16.18 -2.91 -3.71
C PHE A 137 -17.06 -2.45 -2.54
N GLU A 138 -17.54 -1.20 -2.55
CA GLU A 138 -18.43 -0.66 -1.52
C GLU A 138 -19.76 -1.44 -1.45
N GLU A 139 -20.29 -1.86 -2.61
CA GLU A 139 -21.51 -2.69 -2.69
C GLU A 139 -21.25 -4.11 -2.18
N ILE A 140 -20.08 -4.69 -2.53
CA ILE A 140 -19.65 -6.00 -2.03
C ILE A 140 -19.50 -5.95 -0.50
N TYR A 141 -18.83 -4.92 0.01
CA TYR A 141 -18.64 -4.72 1.45
C TYR A 141 -19.97 -4.60 2.21
N ALA A 142 -20.93 -3.84 1.66
CA ALA A 142 -22.26 -3.72 2.25
C ALA A 142 -23.02 -5.07 2.33
N LEU A 143 -22.69 -6.02 1.45
CA LEU A 143 -23.29 -7.35 1.40
C LEU A 143 -22.54 -8.43 2.20
N LYS A 144 -21.42 -8.09 2.87
CA LYS A 144 -20.52 -9.07 3.50
C LYS A 144 -21.18 -10.01 4.52
N ASP A 145 -22.28 -9.56 5.15
CA ASP A 145 -23.00 -10.34 6.17
C ASP A 145 -24.19 -11.13 5.60
N THR A 146 -24.67 -10.80 4.38
CA THR A 146 -25.89 -11.36 3.79
C THR A 146 -25.64 -12.18 2.52
N ASP A 147 -24.57 -11.91 1.79
CA ASP A 147 -24.19 -12.66 0.58
C ASP A 147 -22.96 -13.52 0.84
N LYS A 148 -23.04 -14.83 0.54
CA LYS A 148 -21.95 -15.78 0.78
C LYS A 148 -20.66 -15.44 0.03
N HIS A 149 -20.78 -14.91 -1.20
CA HIS A 149 -19.62 -14.57 -2.02
C HIS A 149 -18.98 -13.25 -1.56
N ALA A 150 -19.79 -12.30 -1.11
CA ALA A 150 -19.29 -11.07 -0.49
C ALA A 150 -18.54 -11.38 0.80
N LYS A 151 -19.07 -12.26 1.65
CA LYS A 151 -18.40 -12.76 2.86
C LYS A 151 -17.07 -13.44 2.55
N GLU A 152 -17.02 -14.27 1.50
CA GLU A 152 -15.80 -14.94 1.07
C GLU A 152 -14.76 -13.92 0.55
N THR A 153 -15.21 -12.95 -0.24
CA THR A 153 -14.35 -11.85 -0.74
C THR A 153 -13.79 -11.02 0.41
N PHE A 154 -14.61 -10.70 1.39
CA PHE A 154 -14.17 -9.97 2.57
C PHE A 154 -13.17 -10.79 3.41
N LYS A 155 -13.43 -12.07 3.63
CA LYS A 155 -12.48 -12.99 4.29
C LYS A 155 -11.13 -13.04 3.56
N ARG A 156 -11.16 -13.03 2.21
CA ARG A 156 -9.94 -12.96 1.39
C ARG A 156 -9.13 -11.70 1.72
N LEU A 157 -9.79 -10.53 1.79
CA LEU A 157 -9.15 -9.27 2.18
C LEU A 157 -8.46 -9.41 3.54
N ILE A 158 -9.19 -9.79 4.58
CA ILE A 158 -8.69 -9.88 5.96
C ILE A 158 -7.50 -10.85 6.05
N THR A 159 -7.65 -12.05 5.48
CA THR A 159 -6.60 -13.09 5.56
C THR A 159 -5.31 -12.66 4.89
N HIS A 160 -5.39 -12.11 3.67
CA HIS A 160 -4.18 -11.76 2.92
C HIS A 160 -3.60 -10.40 3.34
N PHE A 161 -4.40 -9.51 3.91
CA PHE A 161 -3.91 -8.33 4.60
C PHE A 161 -3.00 -8.72 5.77
N GLY A 162 -3.46 -9.58 6.67
CA GLY A 162 -2.66 -10.05 7.80
C GLY A 162 -1.39 -10.77 7.37
N LYS A 163 -1.50 -11.71 6.42
CA LYS A 163 -0.36 -12.44 5.86
C LYS A 163 0.66 -11.52 5.20
N GLY A 164 0.22 -10.63 4.32
CA GLY A 164 1.11 -9.74 3.60
C GLY A 164 1.82 -8.75 4.51
N LEU A 165 1.07 -8.18 5.46
CA LEU A 165 1.61 -7.20 6.39
C LEU A 165 2.59 -7.82 7.40
N SER A 166 2.39 -9.10 7.78
CA SER A 166 3.33 -9.78 8.66
C SER A 166 4.74 -9.91 8.08
N ASN A 167 4.88 -10.03 6.75
CA ASN A 167 6.19 -10.05 6.10
C ASN A 167 6.94 -8.73 6.32
N VAL A 168 6.25 -7.61 6.25
CA VAL A 168 6.82 -6.29 6.51
C VAL A 168 7.20 -6.17 7.98
N VAL A 169 6.29 -6.52 8.88
CA VAL A 169 6.54 -6.47 10.34
C VAL A 169 7.75 -7.33 10.71
N ASN A 170 7.83 -8.56 10.20
CA ASN A 170 8.94 -9.47 10.51
C ASN A 170 10.31 -9.02 9.92
N ILE A 171 10.33 -8.06 8.98
CA ILE A 171 11.57 -7.58 8.34
C ILE A 171 12.01 -6.24 8.92
N ILE A 172 11.09 -5.28 9.09
CA ILE A 172 11.45 -3.91 9.49
C ILE A 172 11.02 -3.53 10.90
N ASP A 173 10.18 -4.36 11.55
CA ASP A 173 9.66 -4.15 12.91
C ASP A 173 9.24 -2.68 13.16
N PRO A 174 8.22 -2.17 12.43
CA PRO A 174 7.86 -0.77 12.50
C PRO A 174 7.24 -0.42 13.86
N GLU A 175 7.52 0.78 14.36
CA GLU A 175 6.92 1.31 15.59
C GLU A 175 5.43 1.66 15.39
N VAL A 176 5.06 2.02 14.15
CA VAL A 176 3.71 2.40 13.75
C VAL A 176 3.44 1.96 12.32
N ILE A 177 2.21 1.52 12.07
CA ILE A 177 1.68 1.30 10.73
C ILE A 177 0.54 2.32 10.51
N VAL A 178 0.48 2.97 9.35
CA VAL A 178 -0.61 3.88 9.00
C VAL A 178 -1.26 3.46 7.69
N LEU A 179 -2.59 3.32 7.67
CA LEU A 179 -3.35 2.95 6.46
C LEU A 179 -3.91 4.19 5.80
N GLY A 180 -3.83 4.25 4.47
CA GLY A 180 -4.44 5.26 3.61
C GLY A 180 -5.20 4.62 2.45
N GLY A 181 -5.76 5.48 1.60
CA GLY A 181 -6.60 5.08 0.48
C GLY A 181 -8.02 4.66 0.90
N GLY A 182 -8.89 4.39 -0.07
CA GLY A 182 -10.32 4.14 0.17
C GLY A 182 -10.62 2.97 1.09
N LEU A 183 -9.77 1.91 1.05
CA LEU A 183 -9.96 0.75 1.92
C LEU A 183 -9.58 1.02 3.39
N SER A 184 -8.85 2.09 3.69
CA SER A 184 -8.55 2.48 5.07
C SER A 184 -9.81 2.84 5.90
N ASN A 185 -10.95 3.03 5.24
CA ASN A 185 -12.24 3.28 5.89
C ASN A 185 -12.92 2.01 6.42
N ILE A 186 -12.36 0.82 6.16
CA ILE A 186 -12.88 -0.47 6.64
C ILE A 186 -12.44 -0.68 8.08
N ASP A 187 -13.39 -0.63 9.02
CA ASP A 187 -13.12 -0.75 10.46
C ASP A 187 -12.48 -2.10 10.83
N GLU A 188 -12.85 -3.15 10.12
CA GLU A 188 -12.37 -4.51 10.38
C GLU A 188 -10.89 -4.70 10.03
N LEU A 189 -10.28 -3.83 9.21
CA LEU A 189 -8.82 -3.88 9.01
C LEU A 189 -8.05 -3.57 10.30
N TYR A 190 -8.61 -2.70 11.16
CA TYR A 190 -8.01 -2.29 12.44
C TYR A 190 -8.33 -3.27 13.59
N THR A 191 -9.27 -4.18 13.40
CA THR A 191 -9.71 -5.16 14.40
C THR A 191 -9.43 -6.59 13.93
N GLU A 192 -10.21 -7.12 13.00
CA GLU A 192 -10.04 -8.47 12.46
C GLU A 192 -8.72 -8.61 11.70
N GLY A 193 -8.37 -7.61 10.86
CA GLY A 193 -7.10 -7.56 10.11
C GLY A 193 -5.89 -7.53 11.05
N TYR A 194 -5.96 -6.74 12.11
CA TYR A 194 -4.94 -6.72 13.16
C TYR A 194 -4.81 -8.07 13.88
N ASN A 195 -5.93 -8.71 14.20
CA ASN A 195 -5.93 -10.03 14.83
C ASN A 195 -5.42 -11.12 13.86
N GLU A 196 -5.71 -11.00 12.58
CA GLU A 196 -5.18 -11.89 11.55
C GLU A 196 -3.65 -11.71 11.42
N LEU A 197 -3.16 -10.46 11.37
CA LEU A 197 -1.74 -10.14 11.34
C LEU A 197 -0.96 -10.81 12.47
N LYS A 198 -1.47 -10.76 13.69
CA LYS A 198 -0.84 -11.38 14.88
C LYS A 198 -0.54 -12.87 14.73
N LYS A 199 -1.30 -13.59 13.89
CA LYS A 199 -1.11 -15.04 13.70
C LYS A 199 0.19 -15.37 12.95
N TYR A 200 0.74 -14.41 12.20
CA TYR A 200 1.89 -14.61 11.30
C TYR A 200 3.14 -13.82 11.73
N VAL A 201 3.01 -12.91 12.70
CA VAL A 201 4.16 -12.18 13.26
C VAL A 201 4.96 -13.11 14.15
N PHE A 202 6.29 -13.03 14.05
CA PHE A 202 7.21 -13.87 14.85
C PHE A 202 7.09 -13.60 16.35
N ASN A 203 6.89 -12.34 16.76
CA ASN A 203 6.78 -11.97 18.16
C ASN A 203 5.36 -12.22 18.72
N PRO A 204 5.17 -13.12 19.70
CA PRO A 204 3.85 -13.40 20.29
C PRO A 204 3.27 -12.22 21.08
N THR A 205 4.09 -11.23 21.46
CA THR A 205 3.67 -10.02 22.18
C THR A 205 3.60 -8.80 21.26
N PHE A 206 3.36 -9.01 19.96
CA PHE A 206 3.23 -7.95 18.98
C PHE A 206 2.18 -6.90 19.37
N SER A 207 2.57 -5.62 19.37
CA SER A 207 1.74 -4.51 19.83
C SER A 207 1.82 -3.26 18.95
N THR A 208 2.51 -3.32 17.79
CA THR A 208 2.60 -2.19 16.86
C THR A 208 1.20 -1.73 16.45
N PRO A 209 0.83 -0.46 16.66
CA PRO A 209 -0.48 0.05 16.31
C PRO A 209 -0.64 0.21 14.81
N ILE A 210 -1.89 0.00 14.33
CA ILE A 210 -2.32 0.39 12.99
C ILE A 210 -3.20 1.64 13.13
N LEU A 211 -2.77 2.76 12.57
CA LEU A 211 -3.45 4.05 12.67
C LEU A 211 -4.28 4.36 11.42
N ARG A 212 -5.36 5.11 11.63
CA ARG A 212 -6.11 5.75 10.55
C ARG A 212 -5.34 6.95 10.02
N PRO A 213 -5.45 7.29 8.73
CA PRO A 213 -4.82 8.47 8.17
C PRO A 213 -5.52 9.73 8.67
N LYS A 214 -4.79 10.83 8.77
CA LYS A 214 -5.34 12.14 9.14
C LYS A 214 -5.43 13.09 7.95
N LEU A 215 -4.48 13.01 7.03
CA LEU A 215 -4.31 14.02 5.97
C LEU A 215 -5.17 13.77 4.72
N GLY A 216 -5.87 12.62 4.67
CA GLY A 216 -6.76 12.27 3.57
C GLY A 216 -6.05 12.17 2.21
N ASP A 217 -6.79 12.46 1.13
CA ASP A 217 -6.30 12.30 -0.25
C ASP A 217 -5.14 13.23 -0.61
N SER A 218 -4.93 14.29 0.16
CA SER A 218 -3.83 15.25 -0.06
C SER A 218 -2.49 14.82 0.56
N ALA A 219 -2.45 13.73 1.29
CA ALA A 219 -1.24 13.30 2.02
C ALA A 219 -0.02 13.15 1.10
N GLY A 220 -0.19 12.56 -0.10
CA GLY A 220 0.89 12.44 -1.08
C GLY A 220 1.49 13.79 -1.50
N VAL A 221 0.64 14.80 -1.71
CA VAL A 221 1.07 16.17 -2.07
C VAL A 221 1.86 16.81 -0.92
N TYR A 222 1.38 16.67 0.32
CA TYR A 222 2.13 17.16 1.48
C TYR A 222 3.48 16.44 1.62
N GLY A 223 3.50 15.14 1.43
CA GLY A 223 4.75 14.36 1.48
C GLY A 223 5.75 14.76 0.41
N ALA A 224 5.29 15.02 -0.82
CA ALA A 224 6.15 15.53 -1.88
C ALA A 224 6.76 16.90 -1.56
N ALA A 225 6.03 17.77 -0.83
CA ALA A 225 6.53 19.06 -0.39
C ALA A 225 7.53 18.98 0.78
N LEU A 226 7.67 17.80 1.41
CA LEU A 226 8.58 17.54 2.53
C LEU A 226 9.88 16.84 2.11
N LEU A 227 10.02 16.48 0.82
CA LEU A 227 11.23 15.89 0.26
C LEU A 227 12.35 16.94 0.21
#